data_d887823de13a792b54fbc1a975c68304
#
_entry.id   d887823de13a792b54fbc1a975c68304
#
_cell.length_a   1.000
_cell.length_b   1.000
_cell.length_c   1.000
_cell.angle_alpha   90.00
_cell.angle_beta   90.00
_cell.angle_gamma   90.00
#
_symmetry.space_group_name_H-M   'P 1'
#
loop_
_entity.id
_entity.type
_entity.pdbx_description
1 polymer ?
#
loop_
_entity_poly.entity_id
_entity_poly.type
_entity_poly.pdbx_seq_one_letter_code
_entity_poly.pdbx_strand_id
1 'polypeptide(L)'
;MRDYAVIGGGHIGREIAGFLSNEGSCVLVDPNRGALNQVSSVEKIKGTVETNPEILSSSNVFVVALPGKIAKNTVAKLLKDGRKVVDVSFYQENPFIFQASVPANSVYIPDCGFAPGLSNIMAGYLFTKFDTKRIGIYVGGLPAEPRKPFLHSVTWSVEGLIDEYIRPARLIKNGATVESDPLGKTFNYQPRGFMKLEGFYSDGLRTLISTLPVQDLFEITLRYKGHLKNMKFLKEMGYFGDENEMSPRKMTERIFSQFNDTHDVSILDVISLDRKEHRIELRDYGDDHLTSMARLTGHTAAITATLLTEYPEIRGFLPPEELGKDEKKMNHILNELRHEGVKIEMT
;
A
#
# COMPACT_ATOMS: atom_id res chain seq x y z
N MET A 1 -0.98 -9.12 28.23
CA MET A 1 -0.47 -9.29 26.86
C MET A 1 -1.25 -8.34 26.01
N ARG A 2 -0.61 -7.51 25.15
CA ARG A 2 -1.29 -6.57 24.27
C ARG A 2 -1.83 -7.29 23.04
N ASP A 3 -2.91 -6.78 22.46
CA ASP A 3 -3.47 -7.33 21.23
C ASP A 3 -2.58 -6.97 20.03
N TYR A 4 -2.10 -5.71 20.01
CA TYR A 4 -1.37 -5.18 18.87
C TYR A 4 -0.08 -4.46 19.26
N ALA A 5 0.92 -4.53 18.38
CA ALA A 5 2.11 -3.68 18.40
C ALA A 5 2.34 -3.08 16.99
N VAL A 6 2.39 -1.77 16.88
CA VAL A 6 2.68 -1.05 15.64
C VAL A 6 4.13 -0.60 15.68
N ILE A 7 4.92 -1.01 14.71
CA ILE A 7 6.35 -0.70 14.59
C ILE A 7 6.54 0.37 13.51
N GLY A 8 6.89 1.58 13.94
CA GLY A 8 7.02 2.78 13.11
C GLY A 8 5.95 3.82 13.42
N GLY A 9 6.36 5.00 13.86
CA GLY A 9 5.52 6.15 14.25
C GLY A 9 5.38 7.21 13.16
N GLY A 10 5.59 6.88 11.90
CA GLY A 10 5.31 7.73 10.75
C GLY A 10 3.81 8.02 10.59
N HIS A 11 3.40 8.77 9.57
CA HIS A 11 1.98 9.09 9.32
C HIS A 11 1.10 7.84 9.29
N ILE A 12 1.49 6.82 8.52
CA ILE A 12 0.74 5.56 8.38
C ILE A 12 0.71 4.79 9.70
N GLY A 13 1.85 4.64 10.38
CA GLY A 13 1.91 3.87 11.63
C GLY A 13 1.10 4.50 12.77
N ARG A 14 1.05 5.83 12.83
CA ARG A 14 0.20 6.53 13.80
C ARG A 14 -1.29 6.29 13.54
N GLU A 15 -1.68 6.31 12.27
CA GLU A 15 -3.05 6.02 11.85
C GLU A 15 -3.45 4.59 12.19
N ILE A 16 -2.59 3.61 11.87
CA ILE A 16 -2.78 2.20 12.27
C ILE A 16 -2.95 2.08 13.79
N ALA A 17 -2.06 2.72 14.55
CA ALA A 17 -2.09 2.64 16.01
C ALA A 17 -3.35 3.30 16.60
N GLY A 18 -3.77 4.42 16.03
CA GLY A 18 -5.02 5.11 16.40
C GLY A 18 -6.24 4.22 16.18
N PHE A 19 -6.37 3.62 14.99
CA PHE A 19 -7.45 2.68 14.68
C PHE A 19 -7.44 1.49 15.63
N LEU A 20 -6.31 0.79 15.75
CA LEU A 20 -6.19 -0.41 16.58
C LEU A 20 -6.39 -0.14 18.08
N SER A 21 -6.17 1.08 18.55
CA SER A 21 -6.45 1.44 19.95
C SER A 21 -7.95 1.46 20.30
N ASN A 22 -8.83 1.55 19.31
CA ASN A 22 -10.27 1.42 19.48
C ASN A 22 -10.72 -0.05 19.46
N GLU A 23 -9.93 -0.93 18.84
CA GLU A 23 -10.21 -2.36 18.69
C GLU A 23 -9.61 -3.21 19.82
N GLY A 24 -8.61 -2.70 20.52
CA GLY A 24 -7.95 -3.43 21.61
C GLY A 24 -6.73 -2.71 22.17
N SER A 25 -6.01 -3.43 23.05
CA SER A 25 -4.78 -2.89 23.63
C SER A 25 -3.67 -2.80 22.58
N CYS A 26 -3.20 -1.58 22.31
CA CYS A 26 -2.22 -1.27 21.27
C CYS A 26 -1.02 -0.51 21.82
N VAL A 27 0.18 -0.84 21.32
CA VAL A 27 1.42 -0.10 21.59
C VAL A 27 2.05 0.40 20.30
N LEU A 28 2.47 1.66 20.28
CA LEU A 28 3.24 2.27 19.18
C LEU A 28 4.72 2.34 19.56
N VAL A 29 5.58 1.83 18.69
CA VAL A 29 7.03 1.72 18.88
C VAL A 29 7.76 2.54 17.83
N ASP A 30 8.55 3.52 18.25
CA ASP A 30 9.37 4.35 17.35
C ASP A 30 10.55 4.95 18.09
N PRO A 31 11.76 5.04 17.51
CA PRO A 31 12.90 5.71 18.14
C PRO A 31 12.71 7.24 18.23
N ASN A 32 11.86 7.83 17.39
CA ASN A 32 11.59 9.25 17.35
C ASN A 32 10.48 9.64 18.36
N ARG A 33 10.87 10.26 19.47
CA ARG A 33 9.93 10.74 20.48
C ARG A 33 8.92 11.76 19.94
N GLY A 34 9.32 12.57 18.96
CA GLY A 34 8.44 13.56 18.33
C GLY A 34 7.28 12.90 17.57
N ALA A 35 7.57 11.78 16.88
CA ALA A 35 6.54 10.99 16.21
C ALA A 35 5.55 10.37 17.20
N LEU A 36 6.06 9.79 18.30
CA LEU A 36 5.23 9.21 19.36
C LEU A 36 4.30 10.24 20.02
N ASN A 37 4.75 11.46 20.20
CA ASN A 37 3.98 12.51 20.88
C ASN A 37 2.76 13.01 20.06
N GLN A 38 2.69 12.68 18.77
CA GLN A 38 1.56 13.08 17.90
C GLN A 38 0.33 12.17 18.03
N VAL A 39 0.41 11.11 18.80
CA VAL A 39 -0.74 10.22 19.10
C VAL A 39 -0.99 10.27 20.60
N SER A 40 -2.23 10.45 21.01
CA SER A 40 -2.59 10.54 22.44
C SER A 40 -3.14 9.23 23.02
N SER A 41 -3.82 8.44 22.21
CA SER A 41 -4.67 7.32 22.63
C SER A 41 -3.98 5.96 22.77
N VAL A 42 -2.68 5.85 22.50
CA VAL A 42 -1.94 4.57 22.51
C VAL A 42 -0.82 4.55 23.54
N GLU A 43 -0.48 3.39 24.04
CA GLU A 43 0.77 3.15 24.76
C GLU A 43 1.97 3.39 23.83
N LYS A 44 3.05 3.96 24.37
CA LYS A 44 4.21 4.40 23.57
C LYS A 44 5.49 3.81 24.12
N ILE A 45 6.28 3.21 23.22
CA ILE A 45 7.62 2.73 23.57
C ILE A 45 8.63 3.43 22.65
N LYS A 46 9.57 4.19 23.27
CA LYS A 46 10.66 4.78 22.53
C LYS A 46 11.74 3.74 22.27
N GLY A 47 12.00 3.44 21.00
CA GLY A 47 13.03 2.50 20.58
C GLY A 47 12.61 1.65 19.39
N THR A 48 13.25 0.52 19.27
CA THR A 48 12.98 -0.48 18.22
C THR A 48 12.70 -1.83 18.86
N VAL A 49 12.34 -2.83 18.06
CA VAL A 49 12.14 -4.22 18.52
C VAL A 49 13.46 -4.80 19.07
N GLU A 50 14.61 -4.33 18.57
CA GLU A 50 15.93 -4.75 19.04
C GLU A 50 16.27 -4.19 20.42
N THR A 51 15.90 -2.92 20.68
CA THR A 51 16.17 -2.24 21.95
C THR A 51 15.13 -2.55 23.03
N ASN A 52 13.97 -3.07 22.65
CA ASN A 52 12.87 -3.42 23.56
C ASN A 52 12.30 -4.80 23.22
N PRO A 53 13.11 -5.88 23.39
CA PRO A 53 12.72 -7.23 22.97
C PRO A 53 11.52 -7.79 23.75
N GLU A 54 11.17 -7.23 24.91
CA GLU A 54 10.00 -7.59 25.69
C GLU A 54 8.68 -7.36 24.93
N ILE A 55 8.67 -6.48 23.92
CA ILE A 55 7.51 -6.25 23.05
C ILE A 55 7.12 -7.55 22.34
N LEU A 56 8.11 -8.37 21.95
CA LEU A 56 7.89 -9.64 21.26
C LEU A 56 6.99 -10.56 22.08
N SER A 57 7.27 -10.75 23.37
CA SER A 57 6.48 -11.63 24.24
C SER A 57 5.20 -11.00 24.77
N SER A 58 5.06 -9.68 24.67
CA SER A 58 3.95 -8.95 25.27
C SER A 58 2.88 -8.49 24.27
N SER A 59 3.00 -8.85 22.97
CA SER A 59 2.04 -8.50 21.93
C SER A 59 1.71 -9.68 21.03
N ASN A 60 0.46 -9.76 20.54
CA ASN A 60 -0.05 -10.87 19.73
C ASN A 60 0.18 -10.67 18.23
N VAL A 61 -0.23 -9.51 17.70
CA VAL A 61 -0.12 -9.17 16.28
C VAL A 61 0.76 -7.94 16.12
N PHE A 62 1.66 -7.98 15.17
CA PHE A 62 2.58 -6.89 14.83
C PHE A 62 2.21 -6.29 13.49
N VAL A 63 2.09 -4.95 13.44
CA VAL A 63 1.94 -4.21 12.19
C VAL A 63 3.22 -3.42 11.95
N VAL A 64 3.89 -3.69 10.83
CA VAL A 64 5.15 -3.02 10.45
C VAL A 64 4.83 -1.89 9.48
N ALA A 65 5.14 -0.66 9.89
CA ALA A 65 4.92 0.57 9.11
C ALA A 65 6.23 1.37 9.02
N LEU A 66 7.25 0.73 8.49
CA LEU A 66 8.62 1.26 8.35
C LEU A 66 8.99 1.49 6.88
N PRO A 67 9.93 2.40 6.58
CA PRO A 67 10.54 2.46 5.25
C PRO A 67 11.15 1.11 4.86
N GLY A 68 10.94 0.68 3.62
CA GLY A 68 11.32 -0.67 3.14
C GLY A 68 12.79 -1.05 3.41
N LYS A 69 13.72 -0.09 3.34
CA LYS A 69 15.15 -0.32 3.61
C LYS A 69 15.42 -0.88 5.03
N ILE A 70 14.63 -0.47 6.03
CA ILE A 70 14.82 -0.89 7.44
C ILE A 70 13.80 -1.95 7.87
N ALA A 71 12.63 -1.98 7.26
CA ALA A 71 11.56 -2.92 7.60
C ALA A 71 11.97 -4.38 7.44
N LYS A 72 12.77 -4.70 6.42
CA LYS A 72 13.21 -6.05 6.09
C LYS A 72 13.84 -6.79 7.29
N ASN A 73 14.72 -6.12 8.02
CA ASN A 73 15.38 -6.71 9.20
C ASN A 73 14.39 -6.90 10.36
N THR A 74 13.51 -5.94 10.58
CA THR A 74 12.46 -6.01 11.60
C THR A 74 11.50 -7.17 11.32
N VAL A 75 11.01 -7.30 10.08
CA VAL A 75 10.15 -8.41 9.66
C VAL A 75 10.85 -9.75 9.84
N ALA A 76 12.10 -9.90 9.37
CA ALA A 76 12.87 -11.12 9.53
C ALA A 76 13.00 -11.53 11.01
N LYS A 77 13.22 -10.56 11.91
CA LYS A 77 13.28 -10.80 13.35
C LYS A 77 11.94 -11.26 13.90
N LEU A 78 10.85 -10.56 13.58
CA LEU A 78 9.51 -10.90 14.04
C LEU A 78 9.11 -12.32 13.61
N LEU A 79 9.39 -12.68 12.35
CA LEU A 79 9.12 -14.02 11.82
C LEU A 79 9.97 -15.10 12.52
N LYS A 80 11.27 -14.84 12.74
CA LYS A 80 12.14 -15.74 13.48
C LYS A 80 11.59 -16.04 14.89
N ASP A 81 10.98 -15.05 15.53
CA ASP A 81 10.35 -15.18 16.85
C ASP A 81 8.91 -15.70 16.78
N GLY A 82 8.45 -16.16 15.62
CA GLY A 82 7.14 -16.79 15.42
C GLY A 82 5.95 -15.83 15.57
N ARG A 83 6.13 -14.53 15.27
CA ARG A 83 5.10 -13.52 15.45
C ARG A 83 4.16 -13.45 14.24
N LYS A 84 2.90 -13.06 14.49
CA LYS A 84 1.94 -12.71 13.45
C LYS A 84 2.24 -11.31 12.96
N VAL A 85 2.45 -11.14 11.65
CA VAL A 85 2.93 -9.87 11.07
C VAL A 85 2.05 -9.45 9.89
N VAL A 86 1.54 -8.22 9.95
CA VAL A 86 0.97 -7.46 8.83
C VAL A 86 1.97 -6.37 8.47
N ASP A 87 2.31 -6.23 7.20
CA ASP A 87 3.38 -5.34 6.78
C ASP A 87 2.93 -4.43 5.63
N VAL A 88 2.99 -3.11 5.85
CA VAL A 88 2.70 -2.10 4.83
C VAL A 88 3.94 -1.59 4.11
N SER A 89 5.11 -2.08 4.49
CA SER A 89 6.38 -1.61 3.93
C SER A 89 6.56 -2.11 2.50
N PHE A 90 7.02 -1.22 1.64
CA PHE A 90 7.30 -1.55 0.24
C PHE A 90 8.80 -1.86 0.07
N TYR A 91 9.11 -3.08 -0.34
CA TYR A 91 10.47 -3.54 -0.66
C TYR A 91 10.75 -3.45 -2.15
N GLN A 92 12.03 -3.31 -2.52
CA GLN A 92 12.43 -3.46 -3.93
C GLN A 92 12.25 -4.91 -4.40
N GLU A 93 12.57 -5.87 -3.52
CA GLU A 93 12.40 -7.29 -3.77
C GLU A 93 10.93 -7.74 -3.67
N ASN A 94 10.63 -8.85 -4.31
CA ASN A 94 9.32 -9.48 -4.15
C ASN A 94 9.19 -10.06 -2.72
N PRO A 95 8.07 -9.85 -2.02
CA PRO A 95 7.85 -10.36 -0.66
C PRO A 95 8.00 -11.87 -0.48
N PHE A 96 7.94 -12.66 -1.54
CA PHE A 96 8.18 -14.11 -1.49
C PHE A 96 9.56 -14.49 -0.94
N ILE A 97 10.51 -13.54 -0.83
CA ILE A 97 11.78 -13.78 -0.13
C ILE A 97 11.59 -14.23 1.33
N PHE A 98 10.47 -13.87 1.94
CA PHE A 98 10.15 -14.27 3.32
C PHE A 98 9.36 -15.57 3.43
N GLN A 99 8.83 -16.12 2.33
CA GLN A 99 7.92 -17.27 2.37
C GLN A 99 8.48 -18.48 3.15
N ALA A 100 9.74 -18.85 2.87
CA ALA A 100 10.41 -19.95 3.56
C ALA A 100 10.75 -19.64 5.03
N SER A 101 10.71 -18.37 5.44
CA SER A 101 11.07 -17.93 6.80
C SER A 101 9.86 -17.82 7.72
N VAL A 102 8.64 -18.01 7.22
CA VAL A 102 7.42 -17.95 8.04
C VAL A 102 7.22 -19.27 8.79
N PRO A 103 7.27 -19.30 10.12
CA PRO A 103 7.03 -20.51 10.88
C PRO A 103 5.58 -21.01 10.75
N ALA A 104 5.37 -22.33 10.89
CA ALA A 104 4.06 -22.96 10.72
C ALA A 104 2.96 -22.43 11.67
N ASN A 105 3.34 -21.90 12.83
CA ASN A 105 2.45 -21.33 13.84
C ASN A 105 2.31 -19.79 13.74
N SER A 106 2.94 -19.18 12.76
CA SER A 106 2.96 -17.74 12.51
C SER A 106 2.16 -17.39 11.23
N VAL A 107 2.00 -16.10 10.95
CA VAL A 107 1.49 -15.58 9.69
C VAL A 107 2.27 -14.33 9.28
N TYR A 108 2.48 -14.18 7.98
CA TYR A 108 3.03 -12.97 7.40
C TYR A 108 2.17 -12.53 6.21
N ILE A 109 1.60 -11.32 6.33
CA ILE A 109 0.84 -10.66 5.26
C ILE A 109 1.66 -9.47 4.78
N PRO A 110 2.36 -9.57 3.64
CA PRO A 110 3.16 -8.49 3.07
C PRO A 110 2.31 -7.49 2.30
N ASP A 111 2.93 -6.34 1.96
CA ASP A 111 2.35 -5.35 1.03
C ASP A 111 0.89 -4.98 1.36
N CYS A 112 0.52 -4.91 2.64
CA CYS A 112 -0.87 -4.80 3.09
C CYS A 112 -1.31 -3.33 3.27
N GLY A 113 -1.12 -2.52 2.23
CA GLY A 113 -1.52 -1.11 2.20
C GLY A 113 -2.73 -0.86 1.29
N PHE A 114 -2.76 0.34 0.70
CA PHE A 114 -3.78 0.72 -0.27
C PHE A 114 -3.54 0.06 -1.63
N ALA A 115 -2.39 0.32 -2.24
CA ALA A 115 -1.93 -0.30 -3.48
C ALA A 115 -0.39 -0.30 -3.51
N PRO A 116 0.20 -1.48 -3.31
CA PRO A 116 -0.38 -2.82 -3.11
C PRO A 116 -1.11 -3.00 -1.77
N GLY A 117 -1.98 -4.01 -1.73
CA GLY A 117 -2.74 -4.41 -0.54
C GLY A 117 -4.23 -4.51 -0.83
N LEU A 118 -5.00 -3.44 -0.64
CA LEU A 118 -6.44 -3.42 -0.93
C LEU A 118 -6.71 -3.69 -2.42
N SER A 119 -5.88 -3.17 -3.32
CA SER A 119 -5.94 -3.48 -4.75
C SER A 119 -5.79 -4.98 -5.03
N ASN A 120 -4.89 -5.65 -4.31
CA ASN A 120 -4.66 -7.09 -4.41
C ASN A 120 -5.85 -7.88 -3.88
N ILE A 121 -6.40 -7.48 -2.72
CA ILE A 121 -7.59 -8.08 -2.12
C ILE A 121 -8.77 -8.03 -3.12
N MET A 122 -9.03 -6.86 -3.70
CA MET A 122 -10.09 -6.67 -4.69
C MET A 122 -9.86 -7.51 -5.96
N ALA A 123 -8.61 -7.61 -6.43
CA ALA A 123 -8.27 -8.44 -7.60
C ALA A 123 -8.48 -9.94 -7.31
N GLY A 124 -8.09 -10.41 -6.11
CA GLY A 124 -8.33 -11.78 -5.66
C GLY A 124 -9.81 -12.14 -5.62
N TYR A 125 -10.66 -11.20 -5.16
CA TYR A 125 -12.11 -11.36 -5.16
C TYR A 125 -12.68 -11.49 -6.58
N LEU A 126 -12.34 -10.55 -7.48
CA LEU A 126 -12.83 -10.62 -8.87
C LEU A 126 -12.40 -11.92 -9.55
N PHE A 127 -11.14 -12.33 -9.34
CA PHE A 127 -10.63 -13.59 -9.89
C PHE A 127 -11.46 -14.79 -9.44
N THR A 128 -11.72 -14.91 -8.14
CA THR A 128 -12.41 -16.09 -7.58
C THR A 128 -13.92 -16.05 -7.80
N LYS A 129 -14.54 -14.88 -7.61
CA LYS A 129 -16.01 -14.75 -7.70
C LYS A 129 -16.54 -14.87 -9.12
N PHE A 130 -15.80 -14.37 -10.12
CA PHE A 130 -16.26 -14.27 -11.50
C PHE A 130 -15.41 -15.08 -12.51
N ASP A 131 -14.46 -15.90 -12.01
CA ASP A 131 -13.50 -16.64 -12.85
C ASP A 131 -12.81 -15.74 -13.90
N THR A 132 -12.46 -14.54 -13.46
CA THR A 132 -11.91 -13.48 -14.32
C THR A 132 -10.54 -13.87 -14.84
N LYS A 133 -10.32 -13.71 -16.16
CA LYS A 133 -9.03 -13.99 -16.82
C LYS A 133 -8.25 -12.73 -17.16
N ARG A 134 -8.89 -11.58 -17.11
CA ARG A 134 -8.27 -10.30 -17.48
C ARG A 134 -8.64 -9.22 -16.46
N ILE A 135 -7.66 -8.71 -15.74
CA ILE A 135 -7.86 -7.72 -14.66
C ILE A 135 -7.04 -6.47 -14.94
N GLY A 136 -7.69 -5.32 -14.86
CA GLY A 136 -7.03 -4.01 -14.85
C GLY A 136 -7.21 -3.34 -13.49
N ILE A 137 -6.12 -2.86 -12.92
CA ILE A 137 -6.10 -2.05 -11.69
C ILE A 137 -5.77 -0.62 -12.10
N TYR A 138 -6.59 0.33 -11.69
CA TYR A 138 -6.38 1.76 -11.92
C TYR A 138 -6.37 2.45 -10.56
N VAL A 139 -5.22 3.00 -10.19
CA VAL A 139 -5.00 3.56 -8.85
C VAL A 139 -4.41 4.96 -8.92
N GLY A 140 -4.84 5.86 -8.05
CA GLY A 140 -4.28 7.20 -7.93
C GLY A 140 -4.43 7.77 -6.53
N GLY A 141 -3.33 8.32 -6.00
CA GLY A 141 -3.34 9.27 -4.91
C GLY A 141 -3.05 10.64 -5.52
N LEU A 142 -4.00 11.56 -5.47
CA LEU A 142 -3.97 12.83 -6.19
C LEU A 142 -4.24 13.98 -5.21
N PRO A 143 -3.67 15.18 -5.39
CA PRO A 143 -4.17 16.34 -4.65
C PRO A 143 -5.63 16.59 -5.04
N ALA A 144 -6.45 17.05 -4.11
CA ALA A 144 -7.85 17.40 -4.40
C ALA A 144 -7.94 18.44 -5.53
N GLU A 145 -6.96 19.35 -5.58
CA GLU A 145 -6.83 20.35 -6.64
C GLU A 145 -5.44 20.31 -7.28
N PRO A 146 -5.34 20.09 -8.62
CA PRO A 146 -4.04 20.08 -9.30
C PRO A 146 -3.44 21.47 -9.39
N ARG A 147 -2.33 21.72 -8.72
CA ARG A 147 -1.60 22.99 -8.75
C ARG A 147 -0.38 22.91 -9.67
N LYS A 148 -0.28 23.86 -10.59
CA LYS A 148 0.90 24.00 -11.46
C LYS A 148 2.13 24.44 -10.65
N PRO A 149 3.34 24.09 -11.07
CA PRO A 149 3.69 23.30 -12.28
C PRO A 149 3.62 21.80 -12.08
N PHE A 150 3.62 21.29 -10.84
CA PHE A 150 3.82 19.87 -10.53
C PHE A 150 2.58 19.01 -10.84
N LEU A 151 1.35 19.56 -10.62
CA LEU A 151 0.06 18.87 -10.83
C LEU A 151 -0.08 17.57 -10.00
N HIS A 152 0.64 17.49 -8.89
CA HIS A 152 0.65 16.35 -7.98
C HIS A 152 1.01 16.84 -6.58
N SER A 153 0.77 16.03 -5.57
CA SER A 153 1.27 16.20 -4.21
C SER A 153 1.91 14.91 -3.72
N VAL A 154 2.86 15.05 -2.80
CA VAL A 154 3.52 13.90 -2.20
C VAL A 154 2.78 13.57 -0.91
N THR A 155 2.00 12.50 -0.94
CA THR A 155 1.19 12.05 0.20
C THR A 155 1.84 10.90 0.96
N TRP A 156 2.99 10.38 0.48
CA TRP A 156 3.72 9.26 1.08
C TRP A 156 5.25 9.44 1.00
N SER A 157 5.97 8.67 0.20
CA SER A 157 7.43 8.76 0.08
C SER A 157 7.84 9.46 -1.22
N VAL A 158 8.61 10.54 -1.13
CA VAL A 158 9.18 11.23 -2.30
C VAL A 158 10.09 10.31 -3.10
N GLU A 159 10.92 9.53 -2.41
CA GLU A 159 11.81 8.54 -3.02
C GLU A 159 11.01 7.48 -3.79
N GLY A 160 9.97 6.93 -3.14
CA GLY A 160 9.07 5.97 -3.76
C GLY A 160 8.31 6.55 -4.96
N LEU A 161 7.87 7.82 -4.89
CA LEU A 161 7.23 8.50 -6.00
C LEU A 161 8.16 8.59 -7.23
N ILE A 162 9.44 8.93 -7.04
CA ILE A 162 10.42 8.96 -8.13
C ILE A 162 10.65 7.56 -8.68
N ASP A 163 10.74 6.55 -7.80
CA ASP A 163 10.94 5.16 -8.19
C ASP A 163 9.81 4.63 -9.08
N GLU A 164 8.56 5.07 -8.89
CA GLU A 164 7.46 4.72 -9.79
C GLU A 164 7.68 5.13 -11.25
N TYR A 165 8.45 6.18 -11.52
CA TYR A 165 8.73 6.66 -12.87
C TYR A 165 9.95 6.02 -13.53
N ILE A 166 10.77 5.29 -12.76
CA ILE A 166 12.02 4.68 -13.28
C ILE A 166 12.02 3.16 -13.21
N ARG A 167 11.33 2.57 -12.22
CA ARG A 167 11.27 1.12 -12.05
C ARG A 167 10.43 0.48 -13.16
N PRO A 168 10.98 -0.52 -13.91
CA PRO A 168 10.20 -1.25 -14.89
C PRO A 168 8.94 -1.86 -14.25
N ALA A 169 7.79 -1.61 -14.86
CA ALA A 169 6.52 -2.17 -14.43
C ALA A 169 6.37 -3.61 -14.95
N ARG A 170 6.16 -4.56 -14.04
CA ARG A 170 5.85 -5.95 -14.39
C ARG A 170 4.35 -6.10 -14.56
N LEU A 171 3.95 -6.78 -15.62
CA LEU A 171 2.54 -7.09 -15.93
C LEU A 171 2.43 -8.47 -16.55
N ILE A 172 1.22 -9.04 -16.56
CA ILE A 172 0.93 -10.27 -17.28
C ILE A 172 0.23 -9.89 -18.59
N LYS A 173 0.76 -10.41 -19.70
CA LYS A 173 0.17 -10.25 -21.04
C LYS A 173 0.16 -11.59 -21.75
N ASN A 174 -1.03 -12.03 -22.18
CA ASN A 174 -1.24 -13.35 -22.81
C ASN A 174 -0.67 -14.50 -21.94
N GLY A 175 -0.81 -14.43 -20.63
CA GLY A 175 -0.33 -15.46 -19.68
C GLY A 175 1.17 -15.41 -19.37
N ALA A 176 1.93 -14.46 -19.92
CA ALA A 176 3.35 -14.31 -19.68
C ALA A 176 3.67 -13.01 -18.94
N THR A 177 4.61 -13.06 -17.99
CA THR A 177 5.14 -11.85 -17.33
C THR A 177 6.01 -11.08 -18.33
N VAL A 178 5.71 -9.79 -18.46
CA VAL A 178 6.48 -8.85 -19.30
C VAL A 178 6.78 -7.59 -18.51
N GLU A 179 7.84 -6.89 -18.90
CA GLU A 179 8.22 -5.60 -18.32
C GLU A 179 7.90 -4.46 -19.28
N SER A 180 7.54 -3.32 -18.74
CA SER A 180 7.25 -2.08 -19.45
C SER A 180 7.96 -0.90 -18.81
N ASP A 181 8.54 0.01 -19.62
CA ASP A 181 8.99 1.30 -19.10
C ASP A 181 7.77 2.11 -18.63
N PRO A 182 7.74 2.58 -17.37
CA PRO A 182 6.61 3.32 -16.82
C PRO A 182 6.17 4.50 -17.69
N LEU A 183 7.11 5.33 -18.12
CA LEU A 183 6.84 6.53 -18.92
C LEU A 183 6.91 6.30 -20.45
N GLY A 184 7.11 5.05 -20.87
CA GLY A 184 7.17 4.68 -22.30
C GLY A 184 5.82 4.78 -23.00
N LYS A 185 4.71 4.47 -22.27
CA LYS A 185 3.35 4.56 -22.78
C LYS A 185 2.44 5.21 -21.74
N THR A 186 1.63 6.16 -22.17
CA THR A 186 0.61 6.79 -21.34
C THR A 186 -0.79 6.40 -21.80
N PHE A 187 -1.72 6.38 -20.84
CA PHE A 187 -3.11 6.00 -21.05
C PHE A 187 -4.02 7.15 -20.67
N ASN A 188 -5.21 7.22 -21.27
CA ASN A 188 -6.28 8.06 -20.79
C ASN A 188 -7.28 7.19 -20.04
N TYR A 189 -7.68 7.60 -18.85
CA TYR A 189 -8.68 6.94 -18.06
C TYR A 189 -9.65 7.95 -17.44
N GLN A 190 -10.91 7.60 -17.38
CA GLN A 190 -11.92 8.44 -16.73
C GLN A 190 -12.65 7.60 -15.68
N PRO A 191 -12.30 7.76 -14.39
CA PRO A 191 -13.07 7.14 -13.31
C PRO A 191 -14.51 7.64 -13.33
N ARG A 192 -15.48 6.80 -12.95
CA ARG A 192 -16.88 7.21 -12.86
C ARG A 192 -17.03 8.41 -11.93
N GLY A 193 -17.77 9.41 -12.36
CA GLY A 193 -17.99 10.63 -11.56
C GLY A 193 -16.76 11.50 -11.32
N PHE A 194 -15.64 11.24 -12.00
CA PHE A 194 -14.42 12.02 -11.89
C PHE A 194 -13.95 12.57 -13.23
N MET A 195 -13.00 13.51 -13.18
CA MET A 195 -12.44 14.09 -14.41
C MET A 195 -11.53 13.08 -15.12
N LYS A 196 -11.26 13.35 -16.40
CA LYS A 196 -10.35 12.54 -17.21
C LYS A 196 -8.91 12.71 -16.71
N LEU A 197 -8.27 11.59 -16.43
CA LEU A 197 -6.88 11.47 -15.97
C LEU A 197 -6.00 10.88 -17.07
N GLU A 198 -4.70 11.00 -16.90
CA GLU A 198 -3.70 10.22 -17.61
C GLU A 198 -3.10 9.17 -16.66
N GLY A 199 -2.54 8.10 -17.20
CA GLY A 199 -1.96 7.04 -16.39
C GLY A 199 -0.79 6.39 -17.10
N PHE A 200 -0.03 5.60 -16.34
CA PHE A 200 1.13 4.85 -16.80
C PHE A 200 1.21 3.50 -16.08
N TYR A 201 1.86 2.53 -16.65
CA TYR A 201 2.10 1.25 -15.99
C TYR A 201 2.99 1.41 -14.78
N SER A 202 2.57 0.87 -13.63
CA SER A 202 3.31 0.85 -12.36
C SER A 202 3.56 -0.56 -11.85
N ASP A 203 4.59 -0.74 -11.02
CA ASP A 203 5.02 -2.04 -10.49
C ASP A 203 4.31 -2.40 -9.18
N GLY A 204 3.00 -2.17 -9.08
CA GLY A 204 2.20 -2.43 -7.90
C GLY A 204 1.54 -3.82 -7.85
N LEU A 205 1.64 -4.63 -8.88
CA LEU A 205 1.03 -5.97 -8.91
C LEU A 205 1.62 -6.93 -7.88
N ARG A 206 2.90 -6.84 -7.64
CA ARG A 206 3.62 -7.56 -6.58
C ARG A 206 3.35 -9.06 -6.59
N THR A 207 2.70 -9.56 -5.52
CA THR A 207 2.38 -10.98 -5.34
C THR A 207 1.38 -11.49 -6.38
N LEU A 208 0.49 -10.65 -6.90
CA LEU A 208 -0.52 -11.03 -7.90
C LEU A 208 0.06 -11.71 -9.14
N ILE A 209 1.28 -11.31 -9.57
CA ILE A 209 1.95 -11.89 -10.74
C ILE A 209 2.16 -13.41 -10.57
N SER A 210 2.40 -13.86 -9.33
CA SER A 210 2.69 -15.27 -9.03
C SER A 210 1.50 -16.05 -8.51
N THR A 211 0.43 -15.37 -8.06
CA THR A 211 -0.68 -16.00 -7.34
C THR A 211 -1.98 -16.07 -8.16
N LEU A 212 -2.11 -15.23 -9.19
CA LEU A 212 -3.28 -15.25 -10.08
C LEU A 212 -2.92 -15.79 -11.46
N PRO A 213 -3.42 -17.00 -11.84
CA PRO A 213 -3.20 -17.57 -13.16
C PRO A 213 -4.17 -16.94 -14.19
N VAL A 214 -3.93 -15.68 -14.53
CA VAL A 214 -4.75 -14.89 -15.47
C VAL A 214 -4.04 -14.69 -16.81
N GLN A 215 -4.80 -14.29 -17.84
CA GLN A 215 -4.24 -14.00 -19.16
C GLN A 215 -3.64 -12.61 -19.23
N ASP A 216 -4.32 -11.60 -18.69
CA ASP A 216 -3.85 -10.22 -18.65
C ASP A 216 -4.06 -9.66 -17.25
N LEU A 217 -3.01 -9.03 -16.73
CA LEU A 217 -3.03 -8.32 -15.45
C LEU A 217 -2.08 -7.12 -15.51
N PHE A 218 -2.59 -5.96 -15.18
CA PHE A 218 -1.79 -4.74 -15.16
C PHE A 218 -2.28 -3.76 -14.11
N GLU A 219 -1.38 -2.92 -13.65
CA GLU A 219 -1.68 -1.76 -12.85
C GLU A 219 -1.32 -0.48 -13.61
N ILE A 220 -2.24 0.49 -13.58
CA ILE A 220 -2.05 1.83 -14.11
C ILE A 220 -2.18 2.83 -12.97
N THR A 221 -1.09 3.53 -12.68
CA THR A 221 -1.10 4.66 -11.77
C THR A 221 -1.60 5.90 -12.48
N LEU A 222 -2.60 6.55 -11.86
CA LEU A 222 -3.32 7.70 -12.40
C LEU A 222 -2.70 9.03 -11.94
N ARG A 223 -2.69 10.01 -12.84
CA ARG A 223 -2.21 11.37 -12.59
C ARG A 223 -3.07 12.40 -13.32
N TYR A 224 -3.06 13.64 -12.87
CA TYR A 224 -3.67 14.74 -13.63
C TYR A 224 -2.95 14.97 -14.95
N LYS A 225 -3.75 15.30 -15.98
CA LYS A 225 -3.24 15.50 -17.34
C LYS A 225 -2.14 16.56 -17.39
N GLY A 226 -1.00 16.20 -17.95
CA GLY A 226 0.20 17.04 -18.09
C GLY A 226 1.30 16.75 -17.08
N HIS A 227 0.99 16.04 -15.98
CA HIS A 227 2.01 15.64 -15.00
C HIS A 227 3.04 14.68 -15.61
N LEU A 228 2.60 13.64 -16.31
CA LEU A 228 3.50 12.63 -16.89
C LEU A 228 4.45 13.21 -17.94
N LYS A 229 4.01 14.23 -18.67
CA LYS A 229 4.90 14.97 -19.60
C LYS A 229 6.07 15.61 -18.86
N ASN A 230 5.81 16.22 -17.69
CA ASN A 230 6.84 16.84 -16.87
C ASN A 230 7.79 15.78 -16.29
N MET A 231 7.25 14.66 -15.81
CA MET A 231 8.07 13.56 -15.26
C MET A 231 8.95 12.92 -16.32
N LYS A 232 8.42 12.71 -17.53
CA LYS A 232 9.21 12.21 -18.66
C LYS A 232 10.37 13.16 -19.00
N PHE A 233 10.11 14.46 -19.06
CA PHE A 233 11.15 15.46 -19.30
C PHE A 233 12.24 15.41 -18.22
N LEU A 234 11.86 15.37 -16.93
CA LEU A 234 12.83 15.28 -15.83
C LEU A 234 13.65 13.98 -15.90
N LYS A 235 13.01 12.84 -16.22
CA LYS A 235 13.70 11.56 -16.40
C LYS A 235 14.74 11.64 -17.53
N GLU A 236 14.35 12.16 -18.69
CA GLU A 236 15.22 12.31 -19.87
C GLU A 236 16.40 13.26 -19.60
N MET A 237 16.21 14.27 -18.75
CA MET A 237 17.26 15.19 -18.31
C MET A 237 18.17 14.62 -17.20
N GLY A 238 17.91 13.38 -16.72
CA GLY A 238 18.71 12.72 -15.71
C GLY A 238 18.40 13.11 -14.26
N TYR A 239 17.31 13.83 -14.02
CA TYR A 239 16.94 14.26 -12.65
C TYR A 239 16.50 13.11 -11.72
N PHE A 240 16.22 11.94 -12.26
CA PHE A 240 15.84 10.73 -11.50
C PHE A 240 16.97 9.71 -11.39
N GLY A 241 18.13 9.99 -12.01
CA GLY A 241 19.30 9.13 -11.92
C GLY A 241 20.03 9.32 -10.59
N ASP A 242 20.96 8.45 -10.35
CA ASP A 242 21.95 8.37 -9.27
C ASP A 242 21.54 8.83 -7.87
N GLU A 243 21.77 8.02 -6.84
CA GLU A 243 21.33 8.28 -5.45
C GLU A 243 22.39 9.00 -4.59
N ASN A 244 23.47 9.53 -5.16
CA ASN A 244 24.49 10.27 -4.42
C ASN A 244 23.90 11.54 -3.79
N GLU A 245 24.38 11.95 -2.61
CA GLU A 245 23.86 13.13 -1.86
C GLU A 245 23.88 14.45 -2.64
N MET A 246 24.80 14.59 -3.59
CA MET A 246 24.95 15.75 -4.50
C MET A 246 24.26 15.53 -5.85
N SER A 247 23.51 14.46 -6.03
CA SER A 247 22.90 14.09 -7.30
C SER A 247 21.71 14.97 -7.66
N PRO A 248 21.39 15.12 -8.95
CA PRO A 248 20.14 15.75 -9.40
C PRO A 248 18.91 15.09 -8.78
N ARG A 249 18.92 13.79 -8.50
CA ARG A 249 17.86 13.07 -7.82
C ARG A 249 17.59 13.61 -6.40
N LYS A 250 18.63 13.81 -5.59
CA LYS A 250 18.47 14.36 -4.23
C LYS A 250 17.95 15.79 -4.24
N MET A 251 18.35 16.60 -5.20
CA MET A 251 17.78 17.94 -5.40
C MET A 251 16.30 17.83 -5.79
N THR A 252 15.94 16.94 -6.67
CA THR A 252 14.55 16.70 -7.08
C THR A 252 13.69 16.22 -5.92
N GLU A 253 14.19 15.32 -5.08
CA GLU A 253 13.52 14.86 -3.87
C GLU A 253 13.24 16.05 -2.91
N ARG A 254 14.21 16.96 -2.71
CA ARG A 254 14.05 18.15 -1.88
C ARG A 254 13.00 19.12 -2.45
N ILE A 255 12.95 19.27 -3.78
CA ILE A 255 11.95 20.11 -4.44
C ILE A 255 10.57 19.46 -4.31
N PHE A 256 10.45 18.17 -4.59
CA PHE A 256 9.16 17.47 -4.52
C PHE A 256 8.58 17.43 -3.11
N SER A 257 9.41 17.32 -2.08
CA SER A 257 8.95 17.34 -0.68
C SER A 257 8.25 18.64 -0.27
N GLN A 258 8.35 19.71 -1.07
CA GLN A 258 7.64 20.97 -0.84
C GLN A 258 6.18 20.93 -1.35
N PHE A 259 5.83 19.93 -2.18
CA PHE A 259 4.48 19.73 -2.70
C PHE A 259 3.73 18.71 -1.85
N ASN A 260 3.51 19.04 -0.58
CA ASN A 260 2.68 18.26 0.33
C ASN A 260 1.34 18.97 0.52
N ASP A 261 0.25 18.23 0.32
CA ASP A 261 -1.11 18.71 0.58
C ASP A 261 -1.83 17.63 1.39
N THR A 262 -2.55 18.05 2.42
CA THR A 262 -3.37 17.13 3.24
C THR A 262 -4.69 16.82 2.57
N HIS A 263 -5.18 17.69 1.68
CA HIS A 263 -6.38 17.47 0.91
C HIS A 263 -6.04 16.67 -0.35
N ASP A 264 -6.18 15.38 -0.26
CA ASP A 264 -5.96 14.44 -1.36
C ASP A 264 -7.22 13.66 -1.69
N VAL A 265 -7.23 13.01 -2.84
CA VAL A 265 -8.23 12.04 -3.24
C VAL A 265 -7.55 10.75 -3.67
N SER A 266 -8.01 9.66 -3.11
CA SER A 266 -7.59 8.31 -3.53
C SER A 266 -8.65 7.69 -4.41
N ILE A 267 -8.18 7.11 -5.51
CA ILE A 267 -9.00 6.45 -6.53
C ILE A 267 -8.46 5.03 -6.69
N LEU A 268 -9.34 4.04 -6.62
CA LEU A 268 -8.99 2.66 -6.95
C LEU A 268 -10.16 2.03 -7.70
N ASP A 269 -9.91 1.63 -8.95
CA ASP A 269 -10.84 0.86 -9.75
C ASP A 269 -10.17 -0.46 -10.13
N VAL A 270 -10.73 -1.57 -9.66
CA VAL A 270 -10.31 -2.93 -10.06
C VAL A 270 -11.39 -3.51 -10.94
N ILE A 271 -11.02 -3.87 -12.17
CA ILE A 271 -11.97 -4.14 -13.25
C ILE A 271 -11.66 -5.48 -13.90
N SER A 272 -12.68 -6.34 -13.99
CA SER A 272 -12.68 -7.48 -14.92
C SER A 272 -12.85 -6.97 -16.34
N LEU A 273 -11.91 -7.33 -17.22
CA LEU A 273 -11.90 -6.93 -18.63
C LEU A 273 -12.40 -8.07 -19.56
N ASP A 274 -13.12 -9.02 -19.00
CA ASP A 274 -13.75 -10.11 -19.74
C ASP A 274 -15.05 -9.64 -20.42
N ARG A 275 -15.77 -10.56 -21.10
CA ARG A 275 -17.00 -10.20 -21.82
C ARG A 275 -18.05 -9.52 -20.94
N LYS A 276 -18.18 -9.96 -19.70
CA LYS A 276 -18.99 -9.30 -18.68
C LYS A 276 -18.04 -8.55 -17.77
N GLU A 277 -18.16 -7.26 -17.76
CA GLU A 277 -17.38 -6.39 -16.92
C GLU A 277 -17.93 -6.42 -15.49
N HIS A 278 -17.03 -6.63 -14.52
CA HIS A 278 -17.31 -6.46 -13.10
C HIS A 278 -16.31 -5.47 -12.55
N ARG A 279 -16.75 -4.57 -11.67
CA ARG A 279 -15.94 -3.48 -11.10
C ARG A 279 -16.09 -3.41 -9.61
N ILE A 280 -14.97 -3.06 -8.96
CA ILE A 280 -14.96 -2.56 -7.60
C ILE A 280 -14.30 -1.19 -7.69
N GLU A 281 -15.06 -0.16 -7.35
CA GLU A 281 -14.66 1.25 -7.47
C GLU A 281 -14.61 1.87 -6.09
N LEU A 282 -13.48 2.49 -5.75
CA LEU A 282 -13.27 3.15 -4.46
C LEU A 282 -12.89 4.61 -4.68
N ARG A 283 -13.51 5.49 -3.88
CA ARG A 283 -13.19 6.91 -3.77
C ARG A 283 -13.14 7.30 -2.31
N ASP A 284 -12.05 7.94 -1.94
CA ASP A 284 -11.89 8.52 -0.62
C ASP A 284 -11.23 9.90 -0.72
N TYR A 285 -11.57 10.80 0.18
CA TYR A 285 -11.09 12.16 0.22
C TYR A 285 -10.45 12.44 1.56
N GLY A 286 -9.23 12.95 1.54
CA GLY A 286 -8.58 13.47 2.74
C GLY A 286 -9.28 14.73 3.26
N ASP A 287 -9.03 15.01 4.53
CA ASP A 287 -9.57 16.16 5.24
C ASP A 287 -8.45 16.95 5.92
N ASP A 288 -8.81 17.93 6.77
CA ASP A 288 -7.83 18.77 7.50
C ASP A 288 -6.94 17.98 8.46
N HIS A 289 -7.32 16.78 8.83
CA HIS A 289 -6.66 15.97 9.86
C HIS A 289 -5.92 14.78 9.27
N LEU A 290 -6.47 14.15 8.22
CA LEU A 290 -5.98 12.88 7.71
C LEU A 290 -6.07 12.83 6.17
N THR A 291 -4.95 12.52 5.54
CA THR A 291 -4.95 12.27 4.10
C THR A 291 -5.69 10.96 3.77
N SER A 292 -6.37 10.94 2.64
CA SER A 292 -7.01 9.73 2.13
C SER A 292 -6.00 8.58 1.96
N MET A 293 -4.80 8.88 1.47
CA MET A 293 -3.74 7.89 1.33
C MET A 293 -3.35 7.25 2.68
N ALA A 294 -3.22 8.06 3.74
CA ALA A 294 -2.88 7.55 5.07
C ALA A 294 -4.02 6.71 5.66
N ARG A 295 -5.29 7.17 5.50
CA ARG A 295 -6.48 6.42 5.92
C ARG A 295 -6.54 5.06 5.24
N LEU A 296 -6.54 5.03 3.93
CA LEU A 296 -6.70 3.76 3.19
C LEU A 296 -5.55 2.78 3.44
N THR A 297 -4.32 3.27 3.47
CA THR A 297 -3.15 2.42 3.77
C THR A 297 -3.19 1.92 5.21
N GLY A 298 -3.45 2.81 6.16
CA GLY A 298 -3.46 2.48 7.59
C GLY A 298 -4.63 1.58 7.97
N HIS A 299 -5.85 1.92 7.52
CA HIS A 299 -7.04 1.13 7.85
C HIS A 299 -7.03 -0.24 7.20
N THR A 300 -6.56 -0.38 5.94
CA THR A 300 -6.41 -1.72 5.33
C THR A 300 -5.53 -2.62 6.18
N ALA A 301 -4.38 -2.11 6.64
CA ALA A 301 -3.48 -2.89 7.50
C ALA A 301 -4.07 -3.17 8.88
N ALA A 302 -4.72 -2.18 9.49
CA ALA A 302 -5.34 -2.30 10.81
C ALA A 302 -6.48 -3.33 10.80
N ILE A 303 -7.41 -3.22 9.85
CA ILE A 303 -8.52 -4.18 9.67
C ILE A 303 -7.96 -5.58 9.37
N THR A 304 -6.89 -5.69 8.57
CA THR A 304 -6.23 -6.99 8.35
C THR A 304 -5.62 -7.55 9.64
N ALA A 305 -5.08 -6.69 10.51
CA ALA A 305 -4.55 -7.13 11.81
C ALA A 305 -5.67 -7.60 12.76
N THR A 306 -6.85 -6.96 12.75
CA THR A 306 -8.00 -7.44 13.54
C THR A 306 -8.48 -8.81 13.06
N LEU A 307 -8.49 -9.07 11.75
CA LEU A 307 -8.80 -10.39 11.20
C LEU A 307 -7.88 -11.50 11.75
N LEU A 308 -6.61 -11.21 12.04
CA LEU A 308 -5.69 -12.21 12.62
C LEU A 308 -6.00 -12.55 14.08
N THR A 309 -6.78 -11.74 14.77
CA THR A 309 -7.32 -12.06 16.11
C THR A 309 -8.64 -12.81 16.03
N GLU A 310 -9.49 -12.47 15.07
CA GLU A 310 -10.81 -13.09 14.86
C GLU A 310 -10.69 -14.48 14.21
N TYR A 311 -9.71 -14.66 13.30
CA TYR A 311 -9.47 -15.90 12.57
C TYR A 311 -8.10 -16.50 12.97
N PRO A 312 -8.00 -17.09 14.18
CA PRO A 312 -6.72 -17.56 14.68
C PRO A 312 -6.12 -18.75 13.91
N GLU A 313 -6.87 -19.37 13.00
CA GLU A 313 -6.40 -20.43 12.09
C GLU A 313 -5.56 -19.91 10.92
N ILE A 314 -5.58 -18.62 10.61
CA ILE A 314 -4.78 -18.04 9.52
C ILE A 314 -3.28 -18.23 9.84
N ARG A 315 -2.55 -18.87 8.93
CA ARG A 315 -1.13 -19.23 9.09
C ARG A 315 -0.36 -19.11 7.78
N GLY A 316 0.96 -19.03 7.93
CA GLY A 316 1.91 -19.09 6.83
C GLY A 316 2.12 -17.76 6.13
N PHE A 317 2.73 -17.81 4.96
CA PHE A 317 2.86 -16.68 4.06
C PHE A 317 1.52 -16.47 3.34
N LEU A 318 0.86 -15.36 3.60
CA LEU A 318 -0.47 -15.05 3.08
C LEU A 318 -0.43 -13.74 2.28
N PRO A 319 -0.30 -13.78 0.95
CA PRO A 319 -0.45 -12.60 0.12
C PRO A 319 -1.85 -11.97 0.28
N PRO A 320 -1.99 -10.63 0.17
CA PRO A 320 -3.27 -9.95 0.42
C PRO A 320 -4.44 -10.46 -0.44
N GLU A 321 -4.18 -10.85 -1.69
CA GLU A 321 -5.19 -11.42 -2.58
C GLU A 321 -5.86 -12.69 -2.05
N GLU A 322 -5.20 -13.44 -1.18
CA GLU A 322 -5.80 -14.62 -0.55
C GLU A 322 -6.94 -14.25 0.40
N LEU A 323 -6.87 -13.07 1.03
CA LEU A 323 -7.99 -12.53 1.81
C LEU A 323 -9.18 -12.19 0.89
N GLY A 324 -8.90 -11.69 -0.30
CA GLY A 324 -9.92 -11.37 -1.31
C GLY A 324 -10.63 -12.60 -1.88
N LYS A 325 -9.94 -13.75 -1.96
CA LYS A 325 -10.53 -15.02 -2.41
C LYS A 325 -11.58 -15.58 -1.44
N ASP A 326 -11.55 -15.15 -0.18
CA ASP A 326 -12.56 -15.46 0.83
C ASP A 326 -13.60 -14.32 0.90
N GLU A 327 -14.80 -14.58 0.41
CA GLU A 327 -15.87 -13.57 0.33
C GLU A 327 -16.25 -12.98 1.70
N LYS A 328 -16.13 -13.74 2.78
CA LYS A 328 -16.43 -13.25 4.14
C LYS A 328 -15.39 -12.24 4.59
N LYS A 329 -14.10 -12.55 4.40
CA LYS A 329 -12.98 -11.66 4.76
C LYS A 329 -12.99 -10.41 3.88
N MET A 330 -13.23 -10.58 2.56
CA MET A 330 -13.39 -9.46 1.64
C MET A 330 -14.50 -8.52 2.08
N ASN A 331 -15.70 -9.05 2.35
CA ASN A 331 -16.85 -8.25 2.78
C ASN A 331 -16.59 -7.57 4.13
N HIS A 332 -15.94 -8.25 5.07
CA HIS A 332 -15.53 -7.64 6.33
C HIS A 332 -14.63 -6.42 6.09
N ILE A 333 -13.54 -6.57 5.34
CA ILE A 333 -12.61 -5.47 5.03
C ILE A 333 -13.35 -4.29 4.37
N LEU A 334 -14.18 -4.56 3.35
CA LEU A 334 -14.89 -3.48 2.66
C LEU A 334 -15.95 -2.79 3.53
N ASN A 335 -16.62 -3.52 4.42
CA ASN A 335 -17.61 -2.95 5.31
C ASN A 335 -16.96 -2.07 6.38
N GLU A 336 -15.85 -2.50 6.97
CA GLU A 336 -15.09 -1.67 7.91
C GLU A 336 -14.60 -0.37 7.24
N LEU A 337 -14.06 -0.45 6.02
CA LEU A 337 -13.69 0.75 5.26
C LEU A 337 -14.89 1.65 4.97
N ARG A 338 -16.08 1.10 4.69
CA ARG A 338 -17.31 1.89 4.52
C ARG A 338 -17.76 2.55 5.81
N HIS A 339 -17.62 1.90 6.97
CA HIS A 339 -17.89 2.49 8.28
C HIS A 339 -16.97 3.69 8.55
N GLU A 340 -15.75 3.66 8.05
CA GLU A 340 -14.81 4.78 8.09
C GLU A 340 -15.07 5.86 7.01
N GLY A 341 -16.19 5.78 6.31
CA GLY A 341 -16.63 6.79 5.34
C GLY A 341 -16.11 6.61 3.91
N VAL A 342 -15.36 5.55 3.64
CA VAL A 342 -14.84 5.27 2.30
C VAL A 342 -15.97 4.86 1.35
N LYS A 343 -16.09 5.52 0.20
CA LYS A 343 -17.09 5.18 -0.81
C LYS A 343 -16.59 4.00 -1.66
N ILE A 344 -17.31 2.87 -1.58
CA ILE A 344 -16.97 1.65 -2.33
C ILE A 344 -18.23 1.13 -3.02
N GLU A 345 -18.17 1.04 -4.35
CA GLU A 345 -19.24 0.52 -5.21
C GLU A 345 -18.78 -0.76 -5.90
N MET A 346 -19.70 -1.70 -6.08
CA MET A 346 -19.47 -2.97 -6.78
C MET A 346 -20.55 -3.15 -7.85
N THR A 347 -20.16 -3.39 -9.11
CA THR A 347 -21.08 -3.51 -10.25
C THR A 347 -20.74 -4.69 -11.16
#